data_f2185ceb6fd420ba6afdc9db7504f94a
#
_entry.id   f2185ceb6fd420ba6afdc9db7504f94a
#
_cell.length_a   1.000
_cell.length_b   1.000
_cell.length_c   1.000
_cell.angle_alpha   90.00
_cell.angle_beta   90.00
_cell.angle_gamma   90.00
#
_symmetry.space_group_name_H-M   'P 1'
#
loop_
_entity.id
_entity.type
_entity.pdbx_description
1 polymer ?
#
loop_
_entity_poly.entity_id
_entity_poly.type
_entity_poly.pdbx_seq_one_letter_code
_entity_poly.pdbx_strand_id
1 'polypeptide(L)'
;MKDFNGEIQYKGKSYKLVFNLNVMETIQEEYGSIDVWGELTDGTEYAKREYEKTKHKISWDELSDAEKAKFNGEPDAKAVIFGITEMLNEGIDIDNEENGTDIKPLTKKQVGRIITEVGLANVTAEMNRTVIESSKSEEKNE
;
A
#
# COMPACT_ATOMS: atom_id res chain seq x y z
N MET A 1 18.97 6.98 -10.99
CA MET A 1 17.53 6.82 -10.75
C MET A 1 17.12 7.57 -9.51
N LYS A 2 16.08 8.37 -9.62
CA LYS A 2 15.57 9.09 -8.47
C LYS A 2 14.40 8.33 -7.86
N ASP A 3 14.56 7.90 -6.63
CA ASP A 3 13.51 7.19 -5.92
C ASP A 3 12.37 8.13 -5.57
N PHE A 4 11.15 7.70 -5.83
CA PHE A 4 9.98 8.40 -5.38
C PHE A 4 9.58 7.88 -4.01
N ASN A 5 9.44 8.80 -3.05
CA ASN A 5 9.02 8.47 -1.70
C ASN A 5 7.72 9.17 -1.39
N GLY A 6 6.79 8.44 -0.77
CA GLY A 6 5.60 9.02 -0.18
C GLY A 6 5.90 9.49 1.22
N GLU A 7 4.92 10.10 1.87
CA GLU A 7 5.09 10.69 3.18
C GLU A 7 3.79 10.65 3.97
N ILE A 8 3.89 10.33 5.25
CA ILE A 8 2.77 10.39 6.20
C ILE A 8 3.13 11.35 7.31
N GLN A 9 2.25 12.32 7.57
CA GLN A 9 2.39 13.27 8.66
C GLN A 9 1.63 12.76 9.88
N TYR A 10 2.29 12.67 11.02
CA TYR A 10 1.68 12.20 12.25
C TYR A 10 2.32 12.90 13.44
N LYS A 11 1.52 13.60 14.23
CA LYS A 11 1.95 14.34 15.44
C LYS A 11 3.17 15.24 15.19
N GLY A 12 3.11 16.00 14.11
CA GLY A 12 4.16 16.95 13.76
C GLY A 12 5.43 16.33 13.21
N LYS A 13 5.44 15.02 12.98
CA LYS A 13 6.56 14.29 12.43
C LYS A 13 6.23 13.74 11.05
N SER A 14 7.21 13.78 10.16
CA SER A 14 7.08 13.23 8.81
C SER A 14 7.68 11.83 8.76
N TYR A 15 6.92 10.88 8.26
CA TYR A 15 7.36 9.49 8.07
C TYR A 15 7.44 9.21 6.59
N LYS A 16 8.62 8.81 6.13
CA LYS A 16 8.87 8.49 4.72
C LYS A 16 8.32 7.10 4.38
N LEU A 17 7.61 7.01 3.26
CA LEU A 17 7.17 5.74 2.69
C LEU A 17 8.09 5.38 1.52
N VAL A 18 8.73 4.24 1.60
CA VAL A 18 9.64 3.77 0.54
C VAL A 18 9.11 2.46 -0.03
N PHE A 19 8.89 2.44 -1.35
CA PHE A 19 8.53 1.21 -2.06
C PHE A 19 9.68 0.87 -3.01
N ASN A 20 10.38 -0.22 -2.72
CA ASN A 20 11.51 -0.68 -3.50
C ASN A 20 11.47 -2.23 -3.59
N LEU A 21 12.50 -2.84 -4.16
CA LEU A 21 12.54 -4.29 -4.35
C LEU A 21 12.48 -5.07 -3.03
N ASN A 22 13.05 -4.52 -1.95
CA ASN A 22 13.00 -5.18 -0.64
C ASN A 22 11.57 -5.27 -0.12
N VAL A 23 10.83 -4.16 -0.23
CA VAL A 23 9.42 -4.11 0.17
C VAL A 23 8.59 -5.02 -0.73
N MET A 24 8.83 -4.97 -2.04
CA MET A 24 8.12 -5.81 -3.01
C MET A 24 8.28 -7.29 -2.69
N GLU A 25 9.51 -7.73 -2.42
CA GLU A 25 9.80 -9.12 -2.08
C GLU A 25 9.03 -9.57 -0.84
N THR A 26 9.03 -8.75 0.21
CA THR A 26 8.32 -9.06 1.45
C THR A 26 6.82 -9.21 1.22
N ILE A 27 6.24 -8.30 0.41
CA ILE A 27 4.82 -8.36 0.07
C ILE A 27 4.51 -9.63 -0.75
N GLN A 28 5.37 -9.97 -1.71
CA GLN A 28 5.19 -11.18 -2.50
C GLN A 28 5.24 -12.44 -1.63
N GLU A 29 6.12 -12.48 -0.65
CA GLU A 29 6.20 -13.62 0.28
C GLU A 29 4.91 -13.80 1.07
N GLU A 30 4.33 -12.70 1.56
CA GLU A 30 3.13 -12.75 2.40
C GLU A 30 1.85 -12.99 1.59
N TYR A 31 1.72 -12.37 0.43
CA TYR A 31 0.46 -12.36 -0.34
C TYR A 31 0.53 -13.15 -1.64
N GLY A 32 1.69 -13.67 -2.00
CA GLY A 32 1.88 -14.44 -3.24
C GLY A 32 2.21 -13.57 -4.44
N SER A 33 1.63 -12.36 -4.53
CA SER A 33 1.95 -11.42 -5.60
C SER A 33 1.60 -10.00 -5.17
N ILE A 34 2.22 -9.03 -5.85
CA ILE A 34 1.90 -7.61 -5.67
C ILE A 34 0.46 -7.32 -6.10
N ASP A 35 0.00 -7.98 -7.16
CA ASP A 35 -1.37 -7.78 -7.67
C ASP A 35 -2.43 -8.18 -6.65
N VAL A 36 -2.24 -9.31 -5.96
CA VAL A 36 -3.16 -9.75 -4.90
C VAL A 36 -3.21 -8.72 -3.77
N TRP A 37 -2.05 -8.29 -3.30
CA TRP A 37 -1.96 -7.26 -2.26
C TRP A 37 -2.58 -5.94 -2.73
N GLY A 38 -2.32 -5.55 -3.98
CA GLY A 38 -2.87 -4.33 -4.57
C GLY A 38 -4.39 -4.33 -4.60
N GLU A 39 -5.00 -5.44 -5.00
CA GLU A 39 -6.46 -5.57 -5.03
C GLU A 39 -7.09 -5.56 -3.63
N LEU A 40 -6.37 -6.05 -2.62
CA LEU A 40 -6.82 -5.94 -1.24
C LEU A 40 -6.75 -4.50 -0.74
N THR A 41 -5.68 -3.81 -1.06
CA THR A 41 -5.45 -2.44 -0.56
C THR A 41 -6.26 -1.38 -1.29
N ASP A 42 -6.58 -1.59 -2.58
CA ASP A 42 -7.36 -0.63 -3.35
C ASP A 42 -8.88 -0.87 -3.25
N GLY A 43 -9.29 -1.93 -2.57
CA GLY A 43 -10.69 -2.25 -2.38
C GLY A 43 -11.33 -3.10 -3.49
N THR A 44 -10.58 -3.44 -4.53
CA THR A 44 -11.09 -4.25 -5.64
C THR A 44 -11.58 -5.63 -5.17
N GLU A 45 -10.83 -6.29 -4.31
CA GLU A 45 -11.19 -7.60 -3.79
C GLU A 45 -12.48 -7.55 -2.96
N TYR A 46 -12.63 -6.49 -2.14
CA TYR A 46 -13.86 -6.27 -1.39
C TYR A 46 -15.06 -6.09 -2.32
N ALA A 47 -14.92 -5.24 -3.33
CA ALA A 47 -15.98 -4.97 -4.30
C ALA A 47 -16.39 -6.24 -5.04
N LYS A 48 -15.41 -7.05 -5.45
CA LYS A 48 -15.65 -8.33 -6.11
C LYS A 48 -16.46 -9.29 -5.24
N ARG A 49 -16.07 -9.43 -3.97
CA ARG A 49 -16.78 -10.29 -3.02
C ARG A 49 -18.23 -9.85 -2.82
N GLU A 50 -18.44 -8.54 -2.69
CA GLU A 50 -19.79 -8.00 -2.53
C GLU A 50 -20.64 -8.23 -3.77
N TYR A 51 -20.06 -8.06 -4.97
CA TYR A 51 -20.73 -8.34 -6.23
C TYR A 51 -21.15 -9.81 -6.33
N GLU A 52 -20.27 -10.71 -5.95
CA GLU A 52 -20.50 -12.16 -6.08
C GLU A 52 -21.53 -12.71 -5.06
N LYS A 53 -21.88 -11.95 -4.02
CA LYS A 53 -22.90 -12.36 -3.05
C LYS A 53 -24.32 -12.39 -3.65
N THR A 54 -24.55 -11.69 -4.75
CA THR A 54 -25.85 -11.64 -5.42
C THR A 54 -25.72 -12.23 -6.82
N LYS A 55 -26.85 -12.64 -7.40
CA LYS A 55 -26.86 -13.22 -8.73
C LYS A 55 -26.78 -12.13 -9.79
N HIS A 56 -25.85 -12.29 -10.73
CA HIS A 56 -25.69 -11.41 -11.86
C HIS A 56 -25.60 -12.23 -13.14
N LYS A 57 -26.02 -11.63 -14.25
CA LYS A 57 -25.95 -12.29 -15.56
C LYS A 57 -24.51 -12.39 -16.08
N ILE A 58 -23.67 -11.48 -15.63
CA ILE A 58 -22.27 -11.34 -16.06
C ILE A 58 -21.38 -11.55 -14.86
N SER A 59 -20.30 -12.33 -15.01
CA SER A 59 -19.32 -12.52 -13.92
C SER A 59 -18.52 -11.24 -13.72
N TRP A 60 -17.94 -11.11 -12.54
CA TRP A 60 -17.10 -9.96 -12.22
C TRP A 60 -15.98 -9.75 -13.25
N ASP A 61 -15.32 -10.85 -13.66
CA ASP A 61 -14.20 -10.78 -14.58
C ASP A 61 -14.58 -10.27 -15.98
N GLU A 62 -15.85 -10.44 -16.35
CA GLU A 62 -16.36 -9.96 -17.65
C GLU A 62 -16.75 -8.49 -17.63
N LEU A 63 -16.82 -7.86 -16.47
CA LEU A 63 -17.13 -6.44 -16.38
C LEU A 63 -15.97 -5.60 -16.89
N SER A 64 -16.29 -4.47 -17.53
CA SER A 64 -15.27 -3.49 -17.91
C SER A 64 -14.73 -2.79 -16.68
N ASP A 65 -13.57 -2.13 -16.80
CA ASP A 65 -13.00 -1.35 -15.70
C ASP A 65 -13.96 -0.25 -15.24
N ALA A 66 -14.63 0.39 -16.17
CA ALA A 66 -15.62 1.42 -15.85
C ALA A 66 -16.80 0.85 -15.05
N GLU A 67 -17.26 -0.36 -15.39
CA GLU A 67 -18.34 -1.01 -14.66
C GLU A 67 -17.90 -1.44 -13.26
N LYS A 68 -16.68 -2.01 -13.13
CA LYS A 68 -16.12 -2.39 -11.84
C LYS A 68 -15.96 -1.18 -10.91
N ALA A 69 -15.59 -0.03 -11.47
CA ALA A 69 -15.40 1.20 -10.69
C ALA A 69 -16.69 1.73 -10.05
N LYS A 70 -17.86 1.29 -10.51
CA LYS A 70 -19.15 1.67 -9.91
C LYS A 70 -19.40 0.99 -8.57
N PHE A 71 -18.66 -0.07 -8.26
CA PHE A 71 -18.79 -0.78 -7.00
C PHE A 71 -17.76 -0.24 -6.02
N ASN A 72 -18.23 0.22 -4.87
CA ASN A 72 -17.36 0.76 -3.83
C ASN A 72 -16.69 -0.39 -3.08
N GLY A 73 -15.36 -0.37 -3.08
CA GLY A 73 -14.58 -1.34 -2.33
C GLY A 73 -13.92 -0.68 -1.13
N GLU A 74 -13.80 -1.41 -0.04
CA GLU A 74 -13.08 -0.94 1.14
C GLU A 74 -11.70 -1.59 1.19
N PRO A 75 -10.64 -0.82 1.53
CA PRO A 75 -9.32 -1.39 1.71
C PRO A 75 -9.32 -2.43 2.83
N ASP A 76 -8.59 -3.53 2.63
CA ASP A 76 -8.37 -4.51 3.68
C ASP A 76 -7.36 -3.94 4.68
N ALA A 77 -7.81 -3.71 5.91
CA ALA A 77 -6.98 -3.07 6.95
C ALA A 77 -5.69 -3.84 7.21
N LYS A 78 -5.75 -5.16 7.27
CA LYS A 78 -4.56 -5.99 7.52
C LYS A 78 -3.52 -5.83 6.41
N ALA A 79 -3.96 -5.80 5.15
CA ALA A 79 -3.06 -5.63 4.01
C ALA A 79 -2.45 -4.23 3.99
N VAL A 80 -3.23 -3.20 4.34
CA VAL A 80 -2.72 -1.82 4.43
C VAL A 80 -1.69 -1.71 5.56
N ILE A 81 -2.01 -2.22 6.75
CA ILE A 81 -1.06 -2.18 7.88
C ILE A 81 0.24 -2.88 7.52
N PHE A 82 0.15 -4.05 6.87
CA PHE A 82 1.34 -4.79 6.43
C PHE A 82 2.19 -3.94 5.48
N GLY A 83 1.59 -3.42 4.43
CA GLY A 83 2.31 -2.63 3.43
C GLY A 83 2.93 -1.36 4.00
N ILE A 84 2.16 -0.62 4.78
CA ILE A 84 2.65 0.63 5.41
C ILE A 84 3.79 0.33 6.38
N THR A 85 3.68 -0.73 7.19
CA THR A 85 4.73 -1.12 8.14
C THR A 85 6.04 -1.40 7.40
N GLU A 86 5.98 -2.18 6.33
CA GLU A 86 7.18 -2.50 5.54
C GLU A 86 7.76 -1.26 4.88
N MET A 87 6.93 -0.40 4.31
CA MET A 87 7.38 0.81 3.63
C MET A 87 8.00 1.83 4.58
N LEU A 88 7.41 2.00 5.78
CA LEU A 88 7.96 2.90 6.80
C LEU A 88 9.27 2.37 7.36
N ASN A 89 9.34 1.07 7.63
CA ASN A 89 10.55 0.47 8.19
C ASN A 89 11.71 0.44 7.19
N GLU A 90 11.42 0.27 5.91
CA GLU A 90 12.46 0.39 4.90
C GLU A 90 13.03 1.81 4.87
N GLY A 91 12.17 2.84 4.98
CA GLY A 91 12.60 4.22 5.09
C GLY A 91 13.51 4.46 6.30
N ILE A 92 13.15 3.87 7.45
CA ILE A 92 13.95 3.97 8.68
C ILE A 92 15.31 3.29 8.49
N ASP A 93 15.33 2.10 7.90
CA ASP A 93 16.58 1.36 7.66
C ASP A 93 17.53 2.15 6.75
N ILE A 94 17.00 2.71 5.67
CA ILE A 94 17.80 3.54 4.75
C ILE A 94 18.38 4.76 5.47
N ASP A 95 17.54 5.46 6.24
CA ASP A 95 17.98 6.64 6.98
C ASP A 95 19.05 6.28 8.01
N ASN A 96 18.90 5.13 8.68
CA ASN A 96 19.91 4.66 9.65
C ASN A 96 21.24 4.40 8.97
N GLU A 97 21.24 3.77 7.80
CA GLU A 97 22.47 3.51 7.04
C GLU A 97 23.13 4.81 6.58
N GLU A 98 22.34 5.73 6.04
CA GLU A 98 22.87 6.98 5.48
C GLU A 98 23.36 7.95 6.55
N ASN A 99 22.72 7.98 7.71
CA ASN A 99 23.00 8.97 8.75
C ASN A 99 23.71 8.41 9.98
N GLY A 100 24.01 7.11 10.00
CA GLY A 100 24.65 6.46 11.14
C GLY A 100 23.78 6.45 12.41
N THR A 101 22.48 6.52 12.24
CA THR A 101 21.53 6.50 13.36
C THR A 101 21.07 5.08 13.67
N ASP A 102 20.37 4.90 14.78
CA ASP A 102 19.88 3.58 15.22
C ASP A 102 18.43 3.72 15.71
N ILE A 103 17.58 4.23 14.82
CA ILE A 103 16.16 4.37 15.09
C ILE A 103 15.50 3.00 14.97
N LYS A 104 14.70 2.63 15.98
CA LYS A 104 14.05 1.33 16.00
C LYS A 104 12.91 1.25 14.99
N PRO A 105 12.67 0.07 14.39
CA PRO A 105 11.55 -0.11 13.49
C PRO A 105 10.22 0.07 14.24
N LEU A 106 9.21 0.49 13.49
CA LEU A 106 7.85 0.61 14.03
C LEU A 106 7.20 -0.78 14.07
N THR A 107 6.40 -1.00 15.11
CA THR A 107 5.60 -2.23 15.21
C THR A 107 4.28 -2.05 14.46
N LYS A 108 3.62 -3.14 14.15
CA LYS A 108 2.30 -3.10 13.51
C LYS A 108 1.28 -2.35 14.38
N LYS A 109 1.38 -2.46 15.70
CA LYS A 109 0.50 -1.71 16.61
C LYS A 109 0.72 -0.22 16.52
N GLN A 110 1.98 0.21 16.46
CA GLN A 110 2.30 1.64 16.30
C GLN A 110 1.78 2.15 14.96
N VAL A 111 1.98 1.39 13.89
CA VAL A 111 1.48 1.75 12.56
C VAL A 111 -0.05 1.79 12.56
N GLY A 112 -0.71 0.85 13.22
CA GLY A 112 -2.17 0.86 13.34
C GLY A 112 -2.69 2.13 14.00
N ARG A 113 -1.99 2.65 15.03
CA ARG A 113 -2.36 3.91 15.69
C ARG A 113 -2.18 5.11 14.76
N ILE A 114 -1.11 5.12 13.97
CA ILE A 114 -0.85 6.17 12.98
C ILE A 114 -1.99 6.18 11.95
N ILE A 115 -2.34 5.02 11.42
CA ILE A 115 -3.39 4.88 10.42
C ILE A 115 -4.75 5.33 10.98
N THR A 116 -5.03 4.96 12.23
CA THR A 116 -6.28 5.35 12.89
C THR A 116 -6.42 6.86 12.97
N GLU A 117 -5.35 7.55 13.34
CA GLU A 117 -5.41 9.03 13.49
C GLU A 117 -5.39 9.75 12.14
N VAL A 118 -4.56 9.32 11.20
CA VAL A 118 -4.44 9.95 9.88
C VAL A 118 -5.66 9.61 9.00
N GLY A 119 -6.22 8.43 9.19
CA GLY A 119 -7.36 7.94 8.42
C GLY A 119 -6.95 6.87 7.42
N LEU A 120 -7.66 5.74 7.45
CA LEU A 120 -7.36 4.61 6.57
C LEU A 120 -7.36 5.00 5.09
N ALA A 121 -8.37 5.76 4.66
CA ALA A 121 -8.48 6.18 3.26
C ALA A 121 -7.30 7.07 2.85
N ASN A 122 -6.90 8.00 3.72
CA ASN A 122 -5.78 8.91 3.44
C ASN A 122 -4.46 8.17 3.32
N VAL A 123 -4.20 7.27 4.26
CA VAL A 123 -2.97 6.48 4.29
C VAL A 123 -2.92 5.54 3.08
N THR A 124 -4.03 4.89 2.77
CA THR A 124 -4.12 3.98 1.63
C THR A 124 -3.87 4.70 0.32
N ALA A 125 -4.44 5.89 0.14
CA ALA A 125 -4.24 6.71 -1.05
C ALA A 125 -2.76 7.08 -1.22
N GLU A 126 -2.11 7.51 -0.15
CA GLU A 126 -0.69 7.87 -0.20
C GLU A 126 0.19 6.65 -0.49
N MET A 127 -0.12 5.50 0.11
CA MET A 127 0.58 4.25 -0.15
C MET A 127 0.47 3.84 -1.62
N ASN A 128 -0.74 3.82 -2.15
CA ASN A 128 -0.97 3.41 -3.54
C ASN A 128 -0.31 4.38 -4.52
N ARG A 129 -0.36 5.68 -4.22
CA ARG A 129 0.33 6.69 -5.02
C ARG A 129 1.84 6.45 -5.04
N THR A 130 2.43 6.13 -3.90
CA THR A 130 3.86 5.84 -3.78
C THR A 130 4.25 4.63 -4.61
N VAL A 131 3.46 3.56 -4.55
CA VAL A 131 3.70 2.34 -5.33
C VAL A 131 3.65 2.63 -6.84
N ILE A 132 2.62 3.35 -7.28
CA ILE A 132 2.44 3.68 -8.69
C ILE A 132 3.57 4.57 -9.20
N GLU A 133 3.92 5.62 -8.48
CA GLU A 133 4.99 6.55 -8.90
C GLU A 133 6.37 5.89 -8.89
N SER A 134 6.63 5.00 -7.94
CA SER A 134 7.87 4.23 -7.91
C SER A 134 8.00 3.32 -9.13
N SER A 135 6.91 2.69 -9.53
CA SER A 135 6.88 1.83 -10.73
C SER A 135 7.12 2.64 -12.00
N LYS A 136 6.53 3.83 -12.10
CA LYS A 136 6.75 4.74 -13.24
C LYS A 136 8.19 5.20 -13.33
N SER A 137 8.82 5.51 -12.19
CA SER A 137 10.23 5.92 -12.14
C SER A 137 11.15 4.83 -12.68
N GLU A 138 10.89 3.58 -12.35
CA GLU A 138 11.64 2.43 -12.86
C GLU A 138 11.47 2.29 -14.38
N GLU A 139 10.25 2.40 -14.88
CA GLU A 139 9.97 2.32 -16.31
C GLU A 139 10.72 3.38 -17.10
N LYS A 140 10.80 4.61 -16.58
CA LYS A 140 11.49 5.72 -17.24
C LYS A 140 12.99 5.55 -17.33
N ASN A 141 13.58 4.71 -16.49
CA ASN A 141 15.02 4.51 -16.41
C ASN A 141 15.51 3.29 -17.18
N GLU A 142 14.64 2.61 -17.85
CA GLU A 142 15.01 1.45 -18.69
C GLU A 142 15.50 1.87 -20.06
#